data_07cb2f0e2fba2f4a68ba0a1d0b71a0b3
#
_entry.id   07cb2f0e2fba2f4a68ba0a1d0b71a0b3
#
_cell.length_a   1.000
_cell.length_b   1.000
_cell.length_c   1.000
_cell.angle_alpha   90.00
_cell.angle_beta   90.00
_cell.angle_gamma   90.00
#
_symmetry.space_group_name_H-M   'P 1'
#
loop_
_entity.id
_entity.type
_entity.pdbx_description
1 polymer ?
#
loop_
_entity_poly.entity_id
_entity_poly.type
_entity_poly.pdbx_seq_one_letter_code
_entity_poly.pdbx_strand_id
1 'polypeptide(L)'
;ADTDMADQPIGTGPYAVVKKNEGTSIEMEANEHYWNGDVPYEKLNVIFIKDATSKYMALENGDVDVIENVSNISDLENVKKSDKYNVSEVVGGRTGFAYINQDKDRALANDDLRKAVLMSVDDETLCNTTVGGMYEAGISVLPSSLDYGYDKLKDATPYDVEKAKKILDDAGIVDSDGDGYREFDGDGKNIELSFLTYDSRCLKEFSEGTAANIEKIGIKVNVQETDADTEWNKLTAGEYDLLSTNWLTVQVGDPVGYMENWYSKSEANYCSYK
;
A
#
# COMPACT_ATOMS: atom_id res chain seq x y z
N ALA A 1 18.53 -20.22 -29.87
CA ALA A 1 17.22 -19.68 -30.20
C ALA A 1 17.11 -18.37 -29.41
N ASP A 2 17.25 -17.27 -30.12
CA ASP A 2 17.13 -15.92 -29.53
C ASP A 2 15.65 -15.49 -29.57
N THR A 3 14.81 -16.20 -28.82
CA THR A 3 13.42 -15.78 -28.64
C THR A 3 13.43 -14.68 -27.59
N ASP A 4 12.97 -13.50 -27.96
CA ASP A 4 12.78 -12.43 -27.00
C ASP A 4 11.60 -12.82 -26.07
N MET A 5 11.95 -13.19 -24.84
CA MET A 5 10.97 -13.62 -23.84
C MET A 5 10.00 -12.49 -23.44
N ALA A 6 10.32 -11.24 -23.72
CA ALA A 6 9.44 -10.12 -23.51
C ALA A 6 8.30 -10.09 -24.56
N ASP A 7 8.60 -10.47 -25.81
CA ASP A 7 7.62 -10.49 -26.89
C ASP A 7 6.87 -11.83 -27.01
N GLN A 8 7.58 -12.93 -26.75
CA GLN A 8 7.03 -14.28 -26.84
C GLN A 8 7.39 -15.08 -25.56
N PRO A 9 6.73 -14.81 -24.43
CA PRO A 9 7.00 -15.54 -23.20
C PRO A 9 6.62 -17.01 -23.35
N ILE A 10 7.54 -17.90 -22.96
CA ILE A 10 7.33 -19.33 -22.91
C ILE A 10 7.22 -19.72 -21.42
N GLY A 11 6.07 -20.25 -21.03
CA GLY A 11 5.80 -20.63 -19.65
C GLY A 11 5.14 -22.01 -19.55
N THR A 12 4.94 -22.46 -18.31
CA THR A 12 4.27 -23.72 -17.98
C THR A 12 2.84 -23.52 -17.51
N GLY A 13 2.30 -22.30 -17.66
CA GLY A 13 0.96 -21.94 -17.22
C GLY A 13 -0.17 -22.50 -18.09
N PRO A 14 -1.43 -22.33 -17.66
CA PRO A 14 -2.60 -22.86 -18.36
C PRO A 14 -2.90 -22.19 -19.71
N TYR A 15 -2.36 -20.99 -19.94
CA TYR A 15 -2.54 -20.24 -21.18
C TYR A 15 -1.21 -19.83 -21.79
N ALA A 16 -1.13 -19.85 -23.10
CA ALA A 16 -0.01 -19.37 -23.89
C ALA A 16 -0.35 -18.02 -24.54
N VAL A 17 0.59 -17.09 -24.56
CA VAL A 17 0.42 -15.78 -25.20
C VAL A 17 0.45 -15.96 -26.72
N VAL A 18 -0.60 -15.47 -27.39
CA VAL A 18 -0.74 -15.48 -28.85
C VAL A 18 -0.37 -14.13 -29.42
N LYS A 19 -0.83 -13.05 -28.76
CA LYS A 19 -0.60 -11.68 -29.20
C LYS A 19 -0.54 -10.72 -28.04
N LYS A 20 0.40 -9.81 -28.10
CA LYS A 20 0.56 -8.71 -27.17
C LYS A 20 0.28 -7.39 -27.90
N ASN A 21 -0.72 -6.66 -27.43
CA ASN A 21 -1.01 -5.30 -27.88
C ASN A 21 -0.47 -4.36 -26.81
N GLU A 22 0.66 -3.75 -27.06
CA GLU A 22 1.42 -3.02 -26.05
C GLU A 22 0.58 -1.97 -25.32
N GLY A 23 0.63 -1.98 -23.98
CA GLY A 23 -0.12 -1.06 -23.11
C GLY A 23 -1.63 -1.23 -23.11
N THR A 24 -2.21 -2.15 -23.89
CA THR A 24 -3.67 -2.29 -24.05
C THR A 24 -4.21 -3.65 -23.68
N SER A 25 -3.65 -4.73 -24.23
CA SER A 25 -4.18 -6.09 -23.99
C SER A 25 -3.20 -7.19 -24.30
N ILE A 26 -3.49 -8.39 -23.76
CA ILE A 26 -2.81 -9.64 -24.13
C ILE A 26 -3.87 -10.66 -24.51
N GLU A 27 -3.73 -11.25 -25.70
CA GLU A 27 -4.57 -12.35 -26.20
C GLU A 27 -3.85 -13.68 -25.91
N MET A 28 -4.54 -14.62 -25.31
CA MET A 28 -4.00 -15.91 -24.90
C MET A 28 -4.94 -17.05 -25.34
N GLU A 29 -4.36 -18.21 -25.58
CA GLU A 29 -5.08 -19.45 -25.87
C GLU A 29 -4.69 -20.56 -24.88
N ALA A 30 -5.59 -21.54 -24.70
CA ALA A 30 -5.32 -22.67 -23.84
C ALA A 30 -4.03 -23.37 -24.21
N ASN A 31 -3.18 -23.65 -23.22
CA ASN A 31 -1.95 -24.39 -23.42
C ASN A 31 -2.23 -25.90 -23.47
N GLU A 32 -2.17 -26.50 -24.64
CA GLU A 32 -2.40 -27.94 -24.85
C GLU A 32 -1.42 -28.83 -24.04
N HIS A 33 -0.31 -28.26 -23.61
CA HIS A 33 0.72 -28.96 -22.82
C HIS A 33 0.66 -28.60 -21.33
N TYR A 34 -0.46 -28.05 -20.87
CA TYR A 34 -0.60 -27.72 -19.46
C TYR A 34 -0.57 -28.95 -18.57
N TRP A 35 0.35 -28.99 -17.62
CA TRP A 35 0.67 -30.13 -16.79
C TRP A 35 -0.42 -30.50 -15.77
N ASN A 36 -1.33 -29.60 -15.44
CA ASN A 36 -2.36 -29.77 -14.40
C ASN A 36 -3.78 -29.93 -14.99
N GLY A 37 -3.89 -30.59 -16.14
CA GLY A 37 -5.17 -30.95 -16.73
C GLY A 37 -5.79 -29.89 -17.65
N ASP A 38 -7.09 -30.02 -17.89
CA ASP A 38 -7.82 -29.16 -18.83
C ASP A 38 -8.04 -27.75 -18.24
N VAL A 39 -8.03 -26.76 -19.11
CA VAL A 39 -8.35 -25.36 -18.77
C VAL A 39 -9.80 -25.04 -19.12
N PRO A 40 -10.50 -24.18 -18.34
CA PRO A 40 -11.94 -23.98 -18.48
C PRO A 40 -12.34 -23.18 -19.74
N TYR A 41 -11.44 -22.41 -20.33
CA TYR A 41 -11.71 -21.57 -21.49
C TYR A 41 -10.66 -21.78 -22.56
N GLU A 42 -11.09 -21.76 -23.84
CA GLU A 42 -10.16 -21.90 -24.97
C GLU A 42 -9.34 -20.63 -25.19
N LYS A 43 -9.91 -19.47 -24.87
CA LYS A 43 -9.31 -18.14 -25.08
C LYS A 43 -9.46 -17.28 -23.83
N LEU A 44 -8.42 -16.48 -23.57
CA LEU A 44 -8.39 -15.48 -22.50
C LEU A 44 -7.84 -14.18 -23.05
N ASN A 45 -8.59 -13.08 -22.85
CA ASN A 45 -8.15 -11.75 -23.21
C ASN A 45 -7.93 -10.95 -21.92
N VAL A 46 -6.71 -10.49 -21.68
CA VAL A 46 -6.39 -9.59 -20.57
C VAL A 46 -6.35 -8.18 -21.08
N ILE A 47 -7.22 -7.31 -20.58
CA ILE A 47 -7.35 -5.90 -21.00
C ILE A 47 -6.81 -5.02 -19.87
N PHE A 48 -5.92 -4.08 -20.19
CA PHE A 48 -5.32 -3.16 -19.21
C PHE A 48 -6.16 -1.89 -19.08
N ILE A 49 -6.88 -1.78 -17.97
CA ILE A 49 -7.67 -0.59 -17.63
C ILE A 49 -7.12 -0.06 -16.31
N LYS A 50 -6.46 1.12 -16.34
CA LYS A 50 -5.82 1.70 -15.15
C LYS A 50 -6.82 2.33 -14.19
N ASP A 51 -7.78 3.06 -14.73
CA ASP A 51 -8.79 3.78 -13.95
C ASP A 51 -9.85 2.83 -13.38
N ALA A 52 -10.09 2.90 -12.07
CA ALA A 52 -10.99 2.00 -11.35
C ALA A 52 -12.44 2.11 -11.82
N THR A 53 -12.92 3.34 -12.04
CA THR A 53 -14.30 3.59 -12.52
C THR A 53 -14.49 3.06 -13.94
N SER A 54 -13.54 3.29 -14.83
CA SER A 54 -13.57 2.76 -16.21
C SER A 54 -13.57 1.24 -16.22
N LYS A 55 -12.84 0.61 -15.29
CA LYS A 55 -12.82 -0.85 -15.13
C LYS A 55 -14.18 -1.39 -14.72
N TYR A 56 -14.84 -0.75 -13.75
CA TYR A 56 -16.18 -1.12 -13.30
C TYR A 56 -17.20 -0.92 -14.44
N MET A 57 -17.13 0.21 -15.17
CA MET A 57 -18.01 0.46 -16.32
C MET A 57 -17.84 -0.59 -17.44
N ALA A 58 -16.61 -1.05 -17.69
CA ALA A 58 -16.38 -2.12 -18.67
C ALA A 58 -17.08 -3.44 -18.26
N LEU A 59 -17.09 -3.76 -16.95
CA LEU A 59 -17.86 -4.91 -16.45
C LEU A 59 -19.37 -4.70 -16.60
N GLU A 60 -19.88 -3.52 -16.26
CA GLU A 60 -21.32 -3.22 -16.39
C GLU A 60 -21.83 -3.31 -17.83
N ASN A 61 -21.04 -2.81 -18.77
CA ASN A 61 -21.36 -2.83 -20.21
C ASN A 61 -21.20 -4.22 -20.83
N GLY A 62 -20.51 -5.15 -20.16
CA GLY A 62 -20.18 -6.47 -20.70
C GLY A 62 -19.00 -6.47 -21.67
N ASP A 63 -18.15 -5.44 -21.60
CA ASP A 63 -16.90 -5.36 -22.38
C ASP A 63 -15.83 -6.32 -21.80
N VAL A 64 -15.96 -6.66 -20.51
CA VAL A 64 -15.17 -7.67 -19.81
C VAL A 64 -16.08 -8.55 -18.94
N ASP A 65 -15.67 -9.82 -18.73
CA ASP A 65 -16.40 -10.79 -17.92
C ASP A 65 -15.97 -10.79 -16.46
N VAL A 66 -14.74 -10.39 -16.18
CA VAL A 66 -14.11 -10.40 -14.84
C VAL A 66 -13.27 -9.13 -14.67
N ILE A 67 -13.36 -8.54 -13.50
CA ILE A 67 -12.43 -7.50 -13.05
C ILE A 67 -11.79 -7.88 -11.72
N GLU A 68 -10.57 -7.45 -11.49
CA GLU A 68 -9.90 -7.55 -10.19
C GLU A 68 -9.70 -6.16 -9.58
N ASN A 69 -9.51 -6.12 -8.26
CA ASN A 69 -9.26 -4.87 -7.53
C ASN A 69 -10.33 -3.80 -7.75
N VAL A 70 -11.52 -4.05 -7.25
CA VAL A 70 -12.56 -3.02 -7.15
C VAL A 70 -12.20 -2.10 -5.98
N SER A 71 -11.43 -1.05 -6.26
CA SER A 71 -10.91 -0.14 -5.23
C SER A 71 -11.83 1.03 -4.89
N ASN A 72 -12.88 1.27 -5.68
CA ASN A 72 -13.88 2.27 -5.36
C ASN A 72 -14.97 1.65 -4.46
N ILE A 73 -15.20 2.24 -3.28
CA ILE A 73 -16.14 1.72 -2.27
C ILE A 73 -17.55 1.62 -2.83
N SER A 74 -18.03 2.65 -3.52
CA SER A 74 -19.40 2.66 -4.08
C SER A 74 -19.58 1.60 -5.16
N ASP A 75 -18.58 1.37 -5.98
CA ASP A 75 -18.61 0.34 -7.03
C ASP A 75 -18.62 -1.06 -6.39
N LEU A 76 -17.79 -1.28 -5.38
CA LEU A 76 -17.78 -2.54 -4.63
C LEU A 76 -19.12 -2.84 -3.97
N GLU A 77 -19.73 -1.82 -3.33
CA GLU A 77 -21.07 -1.97 -2.75
C GLU A 77 -22.13 -2.29 -3.80
N ASN A 78 -22.07 -1.65 -4.97
CA ASN A 78 -22.99 -1.91 -6.06
C ASN A 78 -22.85 -3.34 -6.59
N VAL A 79 -21.61 -3.80 -6.78
CA VAL A 79 -21.35 -5.17 -7.24
C VAL A 79 -21.86 -6.19 -6.21
N LYS A 80 -21.58 -5.98 -4.90
CA LYS A 80 -22.03 -6.88 -3.81
C LYS A 80 -23.55 -6.93 -3.65
N LYS A 81 -24.25 -5.85 -3.95
CA LYS A 81 -25.73 -5.78 -3.89
C LYS A 81 -26.44 -6.33 -5.13
N SER A 82 -25.71 -6.59 -6.19
CA SER A 82 -26.25 -7.00 -7.49
C SER A 82 -26.28 -8.52 -7.63
N ASP A 83 -27.44 -9.09 -7.96
CA ASP A 83 -27.58 -10.51 -8.33
C ASP A 83 -26.92 -10.87 -9.68
N LYS A 84 -26.42 -9.85 -10.41
CA LYS A 84 -25.80 -9.99 -11.73
C LYS A 84 -24.35 -10.49 -11.65
N TYR A 85 -23.68 -10.30 -10.53
CA TYR A 85 -22.26 -10.56 -10.36
C TYR A 85 -21.97 -11.53 -9.23
N ASN A 86 -20.91 -12.31 -9.40
CA ASN A 86 -20.32 -13.08 -8.31
C ASN A 86 -19.09 -12.36 -7.77
N VAL A 87 -19.04 -12.11 -6.47
CA VAL A 87 -17.91 -11.47 -5.81
C VAL A 87 -17.14 -12.53 -5.04
N SER A 88 -15.85 -12.64 -5.31
CA SER A 88 -14.93 -13.51 -4.55
C SER A 88 -13.95 -12.63 -3.79
N GLU A 89 -13.93 -12.76 -2.47
CA GLU A 89 -13.00 -12.05 -1.58
C GLU A 89 -12.18 -13.07 -0.80
N VAL A 90 -10.88 -12.86 -0.77
CA VAL A 90 -9.95 -13.72 -0.02
C VAL A 90 -8.96 -12.82 0.71
N VAL A 91 -8.77 -13.06 2.01
CA VAL A 91 -7.69 -12.41 2.77
C VAL A 91 -6.36 -12.92 2.23
N GLY A 92 -5.60 -12.02 1.63
CA GLY A 92 -4.36 -12.32 0.94
C GLY A 92 -3.11 -12.07 1.78
N GLY A 93 -1.96 -12.39 1.21
CA GLY A 93 -0.64 -12.10 1.79
C GLY A 93 -0.09 -10.71 1.44
N ARG A 94 -0.92 -9.76 1.00
CA ARG A 94 -0.48 -8.41 0.67
C ARG A 94 -0.70 -7.47 1.85
N THR A 95 0.31 -6.65 2.16
CA THR A 95 0.25 -5.64 3.21
C THR A 95 0.43 -4.26 2.60
N GLY A 96 -0.45 -3.32 2.96
CA GLY A 96 -0.27 -1.88 2.73
C GLY A 96 0.34 -1.26 3.99
N PHE A 97 1.31 -0.37 3.81
CA PHE A 97 1.99 0.31 4.91
C PHE A 97 2.65 1.61 4.43
N ALA A 98 3.10 2.43 5.36
CA ALA A 98 3.95 3.57 5.06
C ALA A 98 5.38 3.30 5.53
N TYR A 99 6.37 3.50 4.65
CA TYR A 99 7.75 3.66 5.07
C TYR A 99 7.87 4.95 5.88
N ILE A 100 8.59 4.89 6.98
CA ILE A 100 8.97 6.02 7.83
C ILE A 100 10.46 6.22 7.66
N ASN A 101 10.89 7.31 7.05
CA ASN A 101 12.30 7.58 6.84
C ASN A 101 12.97 8.02 8.14
N GLN A 102 13.89 7.20 8.63
CA GLN A 102 14.64 7.41 9.88
C GLN A 102 16.08 7.91 9.61
N ASP A 103 16.36 8.41 8.40
CA ASP A 103 17.65 9.04 8.12
C ASP A 103 17.88 10.22 9.08
N LYS A 104 19.13 10.38 9.52
CA LYS A 104 19.53 11.38 10.55
C LYS A 104 19.17 12.82 10.19
N ASP A 105 19.00 13.11 8.90
CA ASP A 105 18.68 14.42 8.38
C ASP A 105 17.16 14.64 8.17
N ARG A 106 16.32 13.68 8.61
CA ARG A 106 14.85 13.70 8.55
C ARG A 106 14.23 13.92 9.92
N ALA A 107 13.06 14.56 9.93
CA ALA A 107 12.33 14.84 11.18
C ALA A 107 12.02 13.56 11.97
N LEU A 108 11.64 12.48 11.27
CA LEU A 108 11.27 11.19 11.86
C LEU A 108 12.47 10.34 12.32
N ALA A 109 13.71 10.87 12.22
CA ALA A 109 14.85 10.32 12.97
C ALA A 109 14.70 10.52 14.49
N ASN A 110 13.92 11.53 14.91
CA ASN A 110 13.58 11.75 16.32
C ASN A 110 12.63 10.64 16.81
N ASP A 111 13.02 9.90 17.83
CA ASP A 111 12.30 8.74 18.34
C ASP A 111 10.94 9.11 18.96
N ASP A 112 10.87 10.24 19.68
CA ASP A 112 9.63 10.68 20.33
C ASP A 112 8.62 11.18 19.30
N LEU A 113 9.07 11.94 18.30
CA LEU A 113 8.21 12.36 17.19
C LEU A 113 7.68 11.13 16.43
N ARG A 114 8.56 10.21 16.07
CA ARG A 114 8.18 9.00 15.33
C ARG A 114 7.16 8.16 16.12
N LYS A 115 7.38 7.98 17.42
CA LYS A 115 6.45 7.26 18.29
C LYS A 115 5.09 7.95 18.42
N ALA A 116 5.09 9.28 18.56
CA ALA A 116 3.87 10.06 18.61
C ALA A 116 3.07 9.96 17.30
N VAL A 117 3.76 10.05 16.14
CA VAL A 117 3.16 9.85 14.82
C VAL A 117 2.49 8.48 14.72
N LEU A 118 3.18 7.40 15.10
CA LEU A 118 2.61 6.04 15.08
C LEU A 118 1.39 5.92 15.98
N MET A 119 1.42 6.50 17.19
CA MET A 119 0.29 6.43 18.13
C MET A 119 -0.88 7.36 17.77
N SER A 120 -0.71 8.28 16.84
CA SER A 120 -1.78 9.18 16.40
C SER A 120 -2.68 8.59 15.31
N VAL A 121 -2.30 7.47 14.68
CA VAL A 121 -3.01 6.86 13.55
C VAL A 121 -4.03 5.84 14.07
N ASP A 122 -5.28 6.02 13.68
CA ASP A 122 -6.40 5.12 13.97
C ASP A 122 -6.62 4.15 12.80
N ASP A 123 -5.80 3.12 12.74
CA ASP A 123 -5.81 2.13 11.65
C ASP A 123 -7.15 1.41 11.54
N GLU A 124 -7.83 1.14 12.64
CA GLU A 124 -9.15 0.49 12.64
C GLU A 124 -10.21 1.37 11.97
N THR A 125 -10.25 2.66 12.32
CA THR A 125 -11.17 3.61 11.69
C THR A 125 -10.83 3.82 10.21
N LEU A 126 -9.55 3.89 9.85
CA LEU A 126 -9.13 4.00 8.45
C LEU A 126 -9.59 2.78 7.65
N CYS A 127 -9.36 1.58 8.12
CA CYS A 127 -9.77 0.35 7.43
C CYS A 127 -11.30 0.22 7.34
N ASN A 128 -12.02 0.47 8.43
CA ASN A 128 -13.47 0.25 8.48
C ASN A 128 -14.29 1.35 7.82
N THR A 129 -13.83 2.60 7.90
CA THR A 129 -14.61 3.77 7.48
C THR A 129 -14.06 4.39 6.20
N THR A 130 -12.76 4.70 6.17
CA THR A 130 -12.15 5.44 5.05
C THR A 130 -12.12 4.60 3.78
N VAL A 131 -11.87 3.30 3.90
CA VAL A 131 -11.84 2.37 2.76
C VAL A 131 -12.94 1.29 2.82
N GLY A 132 -14.01 1.52 3.58
CA GLY A 132 -15.23 0.73 3.56
C GLY A 132 -15.07 -0.75 3.94
N GLY A 133 -14.13 -1.09 4.81
CA GLY A 133 -13.90 -2.46 5.27
C GLY A 133 -13.20 -3.37 4.24
N MET A 134 -12.59 -2.80 3.21
CA MET A 134 -11.82 -3.59 2.22
C MET A 134 -10.50 -4.13 2.76
N TYR A 135 -10.05 -3.63 3.90
CA TYR A 135 -8.78 -3.99 4.53
C TYR A 135 -8.95 -4.24 6.02
N GLU A 136 -8.07 -5.04 6.59
CA GLU A 136 -7.95 -5.28 8.02
C GLU A 136 -6.79 -4.44 8.59
N ALA A 137 -6.99 -3.83 9.76
CA ALA A 137 -5.92 -3.14 10.47
C ALA A 137 -4.85 -4.13 10.94
N GLY A 138 -3.58 -3.78 10.75
CA GLY A 138 -2.46 -4.65 11.07
C GLY A 138 -1.56 -4.08 12.17
N ILE A 139 -1.04 -4.94 13.02
CA ILE A 139 -0.06 -4.60 14.09
C ILE A 139 1.35 -5.09 13.77
N SER A 140 1.57 -5.59 12.57
CA SER A 140 2.84 -6.15 12.12
C SER A 140 3.04 -5.95 10.63
N VAL A 141 4.28 -5.98 10.20
CA VAL A 141 4.66 -5.94 8.78
C VAL A 141 4.19 -7.19 8.02
N LEU A 142 4.00 -8.32 8.70
CA LEU A 142 3.39 -9.52 8.11
C LEU A 142 1.90 -9.57 8.45
N PRO A 143 1.02 -9.90 7.50
CA PRO A 143 -0.42 -9.94 7.73
C PRO A 143 -0.86 -11.11 8.61
N SER A 144 -2.04 -10.99 9.23
CA SER A 144 -2.68 -12.01 10.06
C SER A 144 -2.99 -13.31 9.32
N SER A 145 -3.12 -13.26 8.00
CA SER A 145 -3.38 -14.42 7.13
C SER A 145 -2.21 -15.41 7.02
N LEU A 146 -1.02 -15.01 7.46
CA LEU A 146 0.17 -15.85 7.41
C LEU A 146 0.52 -16.43 8.79
N ASP A 147 0.85 -17.72 8.83
CA ASP A 147 1.21 -18.41 10.10
C ASP A 147 2.67 -18.15 10.52
N TYR A 148 2.95 -16.88 10.85
CA TYR A 148 4.23 -16.43 11.41
C TYR A 148 4.10 -15.91 12.84
N GLY A 149 3.07 -16.37 13.58
CA GLY A 149 2.90 -16.04 15.00
C GLY A 149 2.27 -14.68 15.25
N TYR A 150 1.50 -14.14 14.32
CA TYR A 150 0.78 -12.86 14.46
C TYR A 150 -0.09 -12.80 15.73
N ASP A 151 -0.73 -13.91 16.09
CA ASP A 151 -1.56 -14.08 17.28
C ASP A 151 -0.83 -13.87 18.62
N LYS A 152 0.50 -13.91 18.61
CA LYS A 152 1.37 -13.71 19.77
C LYS A 152 1.87 -12.28 19.91
N LEU A 153 1.64 -11.45 18.89
CA LEU A 153 2.07 -10.08 18.88
C LEU A 153 1.16 -9.20 19.75
N LYS A 154 1.73 -8.12 20.22
CA LYS A 154 0.99 -7.02 20.84
C LYS A 154 1.30 -5.76 20.07
N ASP A 155 0.31 -4.94 19.89
CA ASP A 155 0.51 -3.62 19.32
C ASP A 155 1.48 -2.83 20.23
N ALA A 156 2.59 -2.41 19.64
CA ALA A 156 3.64 -1.65 20.34
C ALA A 156 3.30 -0.16 20.44
N THR A 157 2.44 0.33 19.56
CA THR A 157 2.06 1.74 19.42
C THR A 157 0.54 1.90 19.25
N PRO A 158 -0.28 1.41 20.21
CA PRO A 158 -1.72 1.48 20.10
C PRO A 158 -2.18 2.92 19.95
N TYR A 159 -3.24 3.12 19.17
CA TYR A 159 -3.83 4.43 18.94
C TYR A 159 -4.18 5.14 20.26
N ASP A 160 -3.56 6.29 20.49
CA ASP A 160 -3.78 7.13 21.68
C ASP A 160 -3.27 8.55 21.42
N VAL A 161 -4.15 9.41 20.92
CA VAL A 161 -3.83 10.80 20.56
C VAL A 161 -3.33 11.60 21.77
N GLU A 162 -3.95 11.41 22.93
CA GLU A 162 -3.57 12.19 24.13
C GLU A 162 -2.17 11.78 24.64
N LYS A 163 -1.88 10.50 24.57
CA LYS A 163 -0.52 10.02 24.89
C LYS A 163 0.50 10.45 23.86
N ALA A 164 0.14 10.48 22.57
CA ALA A 164 1.00 10.99 21.50
C ALA A 164 1.35 12.48 21.75
N LYS A 165 0.36 13.32 22.04
CA LYS A 165 0.58 14.73 22.40
C LYS A 165 1.49 14.87 23.62
N LYS A 166 1.24 14.07 24.66
CA LYS A 166 2.06 14.11 25.87
C LYS A 166 3.52 13.72 25.60
N ILE A 167 3.79 12.74 24.72
CA ILE A 167 5.15 12.39 24.33
C ILE A 167 5.85 13.59 23.67
N LEU A 168 5.16 14.31 22.79
CA LEU A 168 5.70 15.51 22.15
C LEU A 168 5.97 16.62 23.18
N ASP A 169 5.04 16.87 24.09
CA ASP A 169 5.19 17.88 25.15
C ASP A 169 6.40 17.56 26.06
N ASP A 170 6.52 16.30 26.49
CA ASP A 170 7.62 15.83 27.35
C ASP A 170 8.98 15.92 26.62
N ALA A 171 9.00 15.83 25.27
CA ALA A 171 10.18 15.95 24.43
C ALA A 171 10.53 17.43 24.07
N GLY A 172 9.72 18.40 24.49
CA GLY A 172 9.91 19.81 24.13
C GLY A 172 9.51 20.15 22.69
N ILE A 173 8.76 19.27 22.02
CA ILE A 173 8.20 19.49 20.68
C ILE A 173 6.83 20.12 20.86
N VAL A 174 6.78 21.45 20.83
CA VAL A 174 5.59 22.22 21.23
C VAL A 174 5.24 23.26 20.18
N ASP A 175 3.99 23.70 20.18
CA ASP A 175 3.51 24.88 19.43
C ASP A 175 3.90 26.12 20.25
N SER A 176 4.98 26.77 19.86
CA SER A 176 5.53 27.90 20.62
C SER A 176 4.97 29.26 20.21
N ASP A 177 4.42 29.38 19.02
CA ASP A 177 3.88 30.63 18.48
C ASP A 177 2.33 30.67 18.43
N GLY A 178 1.67 29.52 18.68
CA GLY A 178 0.21 29.40 18.79
C GLY A 178 -0.49 29.28 17.44
N ASP A 179 0.21 28.86 16.40
CA ASP A 179 -0.38 28.68 15.07
C ASP A 179 -1.09 27.31 14.87
N GLY A 180 -0.97 26.43 15.84
CA GLY A 180 -1.58 25.09 15.86
C GLY A 180 -0.64 23.97 15.44
N TYR A 181 0.59 24.28 15.04
CA TYR A 181 1.62 23.32 14.66
C TYR A 181 2.80 23.36 15.61
N ARG A 182 3.50 22.24 15.69
CA ARG A 182 4.62 22.06 16.62
C ARG A 182 5.97 22.26 15.93
N GLU A 183 6.93 22.78 16.67
CA GLU A 183 8.31 22.95 16.27
C GLU A 183 9.25 22.10 17.12
N PHE A 184 10.46 21.84 16.63
CA PHE A 184 11.55 21.43 17.46
C PHE A 184 12.04 22.61 18.32
N ASP A 185 12.50 22.32 19.55
CA ASP A 185 12.93 23.35 20.50
C ASP A 185 13.88 24.37 19.85
N GLY A 186 13.43 25.62 19.84
CA GLY A 186 14.22 26.78 19.47
C GLY A 186 14.46 27.05 17.99
N ASP A 187 13.91 26.28 17.06
CA ASP A 187 14.10 26.53 15.63
C ASP A 187 13.05 27.42 14.99
N GLY A 188 11.87 27.57 15.62
CA GLY A 188 10.77 28.44 15.17
C GLY A 188 10.22 28.06 13.80
N LYS A 189 10.35 26.78 13.42
CA LYS A 189 9.81 26.24 12.17
C LYS A 189 8.89 25.07 12.47
N ASN A 190 7.68 25.14 11.92
CA ASN A 190 6.73 24.05 12.01
C ASN A 190 7.31 22.75 11.45
N ILE A 191 7.12 21.66 12.19
CA ILE A 191 7.46 20.33 11.67
C ILE A 191 6.47 20.02 10.54
N GLU A 192 6.99 19.85 9.33
CA GLU A 192 6.24 19.51 8.15
C GLU A 192 6.78 18.21 7.56
N LEU A 193 5.91 17.21 7.44
CA LEU A 193 6.26 15.90 6.88
C LEU A 193 5.75 15.81 5.43
N SER A 194 6.63 15.42 4.53
CA SER A 194 6.24 15.00 3.18
C SER A 194 5.69 13.57 3.23
N PHE A 195 4.50 13.35 2.66
CA PHE A 195 3.90 12.03 2.57
C PHE A 195 3.61 11.70 1.10
N LEU A 196 4.42 10.81 0.53
CA LEU A 196 4.28 10.38 -0.85
C LEU A 196 3.28 9.23 -0.95
N THR A 197 2.48 9.25 -2.01
CA THR A 197 1.51 8.21 -2.33
C THR A 197 1.29 8.10 -3.84
N TYR A 198 0.68 7.03 -4.30
CA TYR A 198 0.19 6.89 -5.67
C TYR A 198 -1.20 6.26 -5.68
N ASP A 199 -1.96 6.52 -6.75
CA ASP A 199 -3.33 6.02 -6.86
C ASP A 199 -3.35 4.53 -7.21
N SER A 200 -3.34 3.69 -6.18
CA SER A 200 -3.51 2.24 -6.29
C SER A 200 -3.98 1.67 -4.95
N ARG A 201 -4.96 0.78 -4.99
CA ARG A 201 -5.37 -0.02 -3.82
C ARG A 201 -5.70 0.82 -2.58
N CYS A 202 -6.35 1.96 -2.77
CA CYS A 202 -6.72 2.91 -1.71
C CYS A 202 -5.53 3.51 -0.93
N LEU A 203 -4.31 3.50 -1.48
CA LEU A 203 -3.15 4.10 -0.81
C LEU A 203 -3.31 5.60 -0.61
N LYS A 204 -3.95 6.28 -1.57
CA LYS A 204 -4.26 7.71 -1.47
C LYS A 204 -5.18 8.01 -0.30
N GLU A 205 -6.30 7.30 -0.20
CA GLU A 205 -7.28 7.45 0.88
C GLU A 205 -6.65 7.14 2.24
N PHE A 206 -5.83 6.10 2.33
CA PHE A 206 -5.05 5.81 3.54
C PHE A 206 -4.09 6.94 3.88
N SER A 207 -3.35 7.49 2.91
CA SER A 207 -2.39 8.56 3.14
C SER A 207 -3.07 9.85 3.61
N GLU A 208 -4.18 10.23 2.97
CA GLU A 208 -4.99 11.39 3.36
C GLU A 208 -5.58 11.22 4.77
N GLY A 209 -6.13 10.04 5.06
CA GLY A 209 -6.66 9.72 6.39
C GLY A 209 -5.58 9.68 7.47
N THR A 210 -4.42 9.11 7.18
CA THR A 210 -3.26 9.09 8.06
C THR A 210 -2.75 10.51 8.33
N ALA A 211 -2.62 11.34 7.30
CA ALA A 211 -2.23 12.75 7.44
C ALA A 211 -3.19 13.50 8.37
N ALA A 212 -4.50 13.35 8.16
CA ALA A 212 -5.52 13.96 9.03
C ALA A 212 -5.45 13.47 10.49
N ASN A 213 -5.00 12.24 10.73
CA ASN A 213 -4.75 11.74 12.08
C ASN A 213 -3.50 12.36 12.70
N ILE A 214 -2.41 12.45 11.95
CA ILE A 214 -1.14 13.07 12.41
C ILE A 214 -1.35 14.56 12.73
N GLU A 215 -2.14 15.27 11.94
CA GLU A 215 -2.46 16.68 12.19
C GLU A 215 -3.18 16.92 13.54
N LYS A 216 -3.91 15.92 14.08
CA LYS A 216 -4.51 16.02 15.41
C LYS A 216 -3.51 16.21 16.55
N ILE A 217 -2.25 15.83 16.33
CA ILE A 217 -1.17 16.02 17.30
C ILE A 217 -0.31 17.25 17.03
N GLY A 218 -0.73 18.13 16.09
CA GLY A 218 -0.05 19.38 15.76
C GLY A 218 1.15 19.20 14.83
N ILE A 219 1.21 18.16 14.04
CA ILE A 219 2.28 17.93 13.05
C ILE A 219 1.69 18.12 11.66
N LYS A 220 2.25 19.06 10.88
CA LYS A 220 1.79 19.32 9.53
C LYS A 220 2.20 18.21 8.57
N VAL A 221 1.28 17.78 7.70
CA VAL A 221 1.56 16.73 6.70
C VAL A 221 1.18 17.20 5.31
N ASN A 222 2.11 17.07 4.37
CA ASN A 222 1.90 17.42 2.96
C ASN A 222 1.82 16.13 2.13
N VAL A 223 0.61 15.68 1.82
CA VAL A 223 0.38 14.51 0.97
C VAL A 223 0.60 14.87 -0.49
N GLN A 224 1.46 14.13 -1.17
CA GLN A 224 1.82 14.32 -2.57
C GLN A 224 1.57 13.04 -3.35
N GLU A 225 0.62 13.10 -4.28
CA GLU A 225 0.37 12.03 -5.22
C GLU A 225 1.42 12.06 -6.35
N THR A 226 2.00 10.90 -6.65
CA THR A 226 2.97 10.70 -7.73
C THR A 226 2.56 9.51 -8.59
N ASP A 227 3.26 9.27 -9.68
CA ASP A 227 3.21 7.99 -10.36
C ASP A 227 4.16 6.97 -9.69
N ALA A 228 3.94 5.68 -9.93
CA ALA A 228 4.68 4.61 -9.29
C ALA A 228 6.20 4.64 -9.59
N ASP A 229 6.61 5.07 -10.78
CA ASP A 229 8.03 5.16 -11.14
C ASP A 229 8.71 6.32 -10.39
N THR A 230 8.03 7.45 -10.30
CA THR A 230 8.49 8.62 -9.52
C THR A 230 8.58 8.28 -8.04
N GLU A 231 7.57 7.58 -7.49
CA GLU A 231 7.59 7.11 -6.11
C GLU A 231 8.77 6.19 -5.84
N TRP A 232 9.02 5.20 -6.71
CA TRP A 232 10.15 4.28 -6.59
C TRP A 232 11.50 5.01 -6.62
N ASN A 233 11.66 5.99 -7.51
CA ASN A 233 12.87 6.81 -7.58
C ASN A 233 13.09 7.62 -6.29
N LYS A 234 12.04 8.21 -5.73
CA LYS A 234 12.11 8.96 -4.47
C LYS A 234 12.35 8.04 -3.28
N LEU A 235 11.73 6.86 -3.24
CA LEU A 235 11.97 5.84 -2.22
C LEU A 235 13.45 5.47 -2.16
N THR A 236 14.04 5.10 -3.30
CA THR A 236 15.44 4.69 -3.39
C THR A 236 16.43 5.82 -3.14
N ALA A 237 16.05 7.06 -3.43
CA ALA A 237 16.84 8.26 -3.13
C ALA A 237 16.68 8.76 -1.68
N GLY A 238 15.72 8.22 -0.91
CA GLY A 238 15.41 8.70 0.45
C GLY A 238 14.76 10.10 0.49
N GLU A 239 14.09 10.51 -0.59
CA GLU A 239 13.48 11.84 -0.75
C GLU A 239 12.02 11.86 -0.26
N TYR A 240 11.79 11.45 0.99
CA TYR A 240 10.47 11.42 1.64
C TYR A 240 10.62 11.38 3.16
N ASP A 241 9.56 11.72 3.89
CA ASP A 241 9.44 11.46 5.33
C ASP A 241 8.53 10.26 5.58
N LEU A 242 7.37 10.23 4.91
CA LEU A 242 6.44 9.11 4.83
C LEU A 242 6.20 8.74 3.37
N LEU A 243 6.06 7.44 3.08
CA LEU A 243 5.75 6.95 1.74
C LEU A 243 4.86 5.70 1.84
N SER A 244 3.62 5.82 1.36
CA SER A 244 2.68 4.70 1.37
C SER A 244 2.92 3.75 0.20
N THR A 245 2.93 2.48 0.48
CA THR A 245 3.10 1.45 -0.55
C THR A 245 2.39 0.16 -0.15
N ASN A 246 2.41 -0.82 -1.03
CA ASN A 246 1.91 -2.14 -0.73
C ASN A 246 2.78 -3.24 -1.35
N TRP A 247 2.99 -4.31 -0.60
CA TRP A 247 3.82 -5.43 -1.03
C TRP A 247 3.10 -6.76 -0.86
N LEU A 248 3.35 -7.69 -1.77
CA LEU A 248 3.04 -9.10 -1.55
C LEU A 248 4.15 -9.69 -0.69
N THR A 249 3.82 -10.06 0.55
CA THR A 249 4.80 -10.41 1.57
C THR A 249 5.51 -11.75 1.36
N VAL A 250 4.90 -12.65 0.59
CA VAL A 250 5.40 -14.02 0.33
C VAL A 250 5.39 -14.33 -1.17
N GLN A 251 6.08 -13.54 -1.98
CA GLN A 251 6.10 -13.68 -3.45
C GLN A 251 6.52 -15.07 -3.92
N VAL A 252 7.44 -15.70 -3.21
CA VAL A 252 7.95 -17.06 -3.51
C VAL A 252 7.61 -18.06 -2.42
N GLY A 253 6.56 -17.80 -1.64
CA GLY A 253 6.19 -18.63 -0.49
C GLY A 253 7.03 -18.42 0.77
N ASP A 254 7.94 -17.42 0.77
CA ASP A 254 8.82 -17.07 1.88
C ASP A 254 8.88 -15.53 2.05
N PRO A 255 8.78 -14.99 3.29
CA PRO A 255 8.78 -13.55 3.53
C PRO A 255 10.16 -12.91 3.58
N VAL A 256 11.27 -13.66 3.46
CA VAL A 256 12.63 -13.14 3.64
C VAL A 256 12.90 -11.94 2.75
N GLY A 257 12.61 -12.02 1.44
CA GLY A 257 12.83 -10.89 0.54
C GLY A 257 12.01 -9.64 0.88
N TYR A 258 10.81 -9.82 1.43
CA TYR A 258 10.00 -8.71 1.93
C TYR A 258 10.58 -8.14 3.24
N MET A 259 11.04 -9.01 4.15
CA MET A 259 11.60 -8.60 5.45
C MET A 259 12.93 -7.84 5.33
N GLU A 260 13.64 -7.98 4.20
CA GLU A 260 14.87 -7.21 3.92
C GLU A 260 14.65 -5.69 3.97
N ASN A 261 13.42 -5.20 3.73
CA ASN A 261 13.09 -3.78 3.86
C ASN A 261 13.36 -3.20 5.27
N TRP A 262 13.35 -4.03 6.30
CA TRP A 262 13.61 -3.64 7.70
C TRP A 262 14.87 -4.27 8.29
N TYR A 263 15.71 -4.89 7.47
CA TYR A 263 17.00 -5.38 7.92
C TYR A 263 18.06 -4.29 7.77
N SER A 264 18.63 -3.83 8.87
CA SER A 264 19.55 -2.68 8.93
C SER A 264 20.78 -2.77 8.02
N LYS A 265 21.16 -3.98 7.57
CA LYS A 265 22.30 -4.22 6.68
C LYS A 265 21.91 -4.52 5.24
N SER A 266 20.61 -4.53 4.94
CA SER A 266 20.12 -4.76 3.58
C SER A 266 20.23 -3.50 2.74
N GLU A 267 20.55 -3.67 1.45
CA GLU A 267 20.45 -2.60 0.45
C GLU A 267 18.98 -2.16 0.23
N ALA A 268 18.01 -3.01 0.57
CA ALA A 268 16.59 -2.72 0.51
C ALA A 268 16.06 -2.01 1.77
N ASN A 269 16.92 -1.61 2.72
CA ASN A 269 16.54 -0.83 3.88
C ASN A 269 16.28 0.64 3.50
N TYR A 270 15.21 0.87 2.75
CA TYR A 270 14.86 2.20 2.23
C TYR A 270 14.45 3.20 3.31
N CYS A 271 14.04 2.73 4.48
CA CYS A 271 13.62 3.59 5.60
C CYS A 271 14.74 3.95 6.58
N SER A 272 16.00 3.60 6.29
CA SER A 272 17.14 3.82 7.19
C SER A 272 16.92 3.25 8.61
N TYR A 273 16.20 2.12 8.70
CA TYR A 273 15.97 1.41 9.97
C TYR A 273 17.30 0.94 10.59
N LYS A 274 17.46 1.10 11.90
CA LYS A 274 18.73 0.85 12.63
C LYS A 274 18.64 -0.38 13.52
#